data_41b98ec3d31a7b036cf826e95c6b70d7
#
_entry.id   41b98ec3d31a7b036cf826e95c6b70d7
#
_cell.length_a   1.000
_cell.length_b   1.000
_cell.length_c   1.000
_cell.angle_alpha   90.00
_cell.angle_beta   90.00
_cell.angle_gamma   90.00
#
_symmetry.space_group_name_H-M   'P 1'
#
loop_
_entity.id
_entity.type
_entity.pdbx_description
1 polymer ?
#
loop_
_entity_poly.entity_id
_entity_poly.type
_entity_poly.pdbx_seq_one_letter_code
_entity_poly.pdbx_strand_id
1 'polypeptide(L)'
;MAAAVPSLPPVGMSEHDGVRYLHLGTPWVQGAMRIARPEHVELEYVQRMLAVLLWLPTEDLDKPDQRAVQLGLGAGALSRFTHQALKWDTTVVEINPQVVAACRVWFRLPDDGPRLRVLTGDAAAWLQRSDVAASTGLLHVDLYDDQAAAPVLDDEDFYADCRRALCEGGLMAVNLFGRDTSFARSAARIARVFGAGQVWQLRPTREGNTVVVAGRGVTVPDRATLEARAAELERRFVRQGLPARKWLRMVSPWRPACVDAGGSL
;
A
#
# COMPACT_ATOMS: atom_id res chain seq x y z
N MET A 1 -24.63 23.69 14.48
CA MET A 1 -23.24 24.10 14.39
C MET A 1 -22.58 23.17 13.35
N ALA A 2 -22.14 23.69 12.22
CA ALA A 2 -21.40 22.90 11.25
C ALA A 2 -20.06 22.52 11.89
N ALA A 3 -19.75 21.22 11.96
CA ALA A 3 -18.44 20.74 12.38
C ALA A 3 -17.39 21.39 11.47
N ALA A 4 -16.38 22.02 12.08
CA ALA A 4 -15.28 22.59 11.32
C ALA A 4 -14.61 21.45 10.52
N VAL A 5 -14.57 21.57 9.19
CA VAL A 5 -13.82 20.65 8.35
C VAL A 5 -12.35 20.76 8.80
N PRO A 6 -11.69 19.67 9.26
CA PRO A 6 -10.31 19.74 9.68
C PRO A 6 -9.47 20.29 8.53
N SER A 7 -8.65 21.30 8.81
CA SER A 7 -7.76 21.88 7.81
C SER A 7 -6.73 20.83 7.39
N LEU A 8 -6.72 20.51 6.11
CA LEU A 8 -5.72 19.59 5.56
C LEU A 8 -4.31 20.23 5.65
N PRO A 9 -3.26 19.46 5.93
CA PRO A 9 -1.91 19.98 6.04
C PRO A 9 -1.43 20.55 4.69
N PRO A 10 -0.63 21.64 4.71
CA PRO A 10 -0.06 22.19 3.49
C PRO A 10 0.94 21.23 2.86
N VAL A 11 0.96 21.22 1.53
CA VAL A 11 1.88 20.36 0.76
C VAL A 11 3.16 21.11 0.44
N GLY A 12 4.30 20.52 0.77
CA GLY A 12 5.63 21.00 0.46
C GLY A 12 6.44 20.01 -0.36
N MET A 13 7.50 20.51 -0.98
CA MET A 13 8.44 19.71 -1.76
C MET A 13 9.88 20.13 -1.44
N SER A 14 10.78 19.15 -1.34
CA SER A 14 12.22 19.38 -1.28
C SER A 14 12.95 18.48 -2.27
N GLU A 15 14.21 18.84 -2.59
CA GLU A 15 15.07 18.03 -3.44
C GLU A 15 16.44 17.86 -2.78
N HIS A 16 16.94 16.63 -2.80
CA HIS A 16 18.27 16.29 -2.33
C HIS A 16 18.82 15.10 -3.10
N ASP A 17 20.06 15.17 -3.55
CA ASP A 17 20.77 14.10 -4.27
C ASP A 17 20.00 13.51 -5.46
N GLY A 18 19.30 14.38 -6.21
CA GLY A 18 18.52 13.97 -7.38
C GLY A 18 17.22 13.21 -7.04
N VAL A 19 16.81 13.28 -5.80
CA VAL A 19 15.53 12.75 -5.31
C VAL A 19 14.64 13.91 -4.87
N ARG A 20 13.40 13.88 -5.28
CA ARG A 20 12.34 14.81 -4.89
C ARG A 20 11.48 14.17 -3.83
N TYR A 21 11.20 14.92 -2.75
CA TYR A 21 10.46 14.47 -1.58
C TYR A 21 9.18 15.27 -1.41
N LEU A 22 8.10 14.59 -1.04
CA LEU A 22 6.82 15.18 -0.66
C LEU A 22 6.73 15.31 0.85
N HIS A 23 6.22 16.44 1.33
CA HIS A 23 6.00 16.74 2.75
C HIS A 23 4.58 17.24 2.98
N LEU A 24 4.01 16.96 4.17
CA LEU A 24 2.69 17.43 4.60
C LEU A 24 2.83 18.28 5.87
N GLY A 25 3.24 19.55 5.71
CA GLY A 25 3.36 20.50 6.80
C GLY A 25 4.45 20.21 7.84
N THR A 26 5.16 19.09 7.69
CA THR A 26 6.22 18.63 8.60
C THR A 26 7.47 18.22 7.80
N PRO A 27 8.64 18.04 8.44
CA PRO A 27 9.83 17.51 7.77
C PRO A 27 9.73 16.04 7.34
N TRP A 28 8.72 15.30 7.81
CA TRP A 28 8.56 13.88 7.49
C TRP A 28 8.32 13.68 5.99
N VAL A 29 9.01 12.69 5.43
CA VAL A 29 8.87 12.31 4.03
C VAL A 29 7.63 11.44 3.86
N GLN A 30 6.66 11.97 3.10
CA GLN A 30 5.42 11.27 2.75
C GLN A 30 5.50 10.55 1.40
N GLY A 31 6.54 10.79 0.64
CA GLY A 31 6.78 10.13 -0.64
C GLY A 31 8.04 10.66 -1.31
N ALA A 32 8.58 9.90 -2.25
CA ALA A 32 9.78 10.29 -2.97
C ALA A 32 9.75 9.84 -4.43
N MET A 33 10.51 10.53 -5.27
CA MET A 33 10.70 10.19 -6.67
C MET A 33 12.11 10.59 -7.12
N ARG A 34 12.85 9.66 -7.71
CA ARG A 34 14.11 9.96 -8.36
C ARG A 34 13.87 10.77 -9.64
N ILE A 35 14.46 11.96 -9.74
CA ILE A 35 14.16 12.91 -10.84
C ILE A 35 14.55 12.34 -12.20
N ALA A 36 15.75 11.75 -12.28
CA ALA A 36 16.26 11.16 -13.53
C ALA A 36 15.62 9.81 -13.90
N ARG A 37 15.00 9.13 -12.94
CA ARG A 37 14.35 7.82 -13.14
C ARG A 37 13.04 7.76 -12.38
N PRO A 38 11.99 8.47 -12.81
CA PRO A 38 10.73 8.59 -12.09
C PRO A 38 9.98 7.26 -11.94
N GLU A 39 10.29 6.26 -12.77
CA GLU A 39 9.77 4.89 -12.66
C GLU A 39 10.37 4.09 -11.51
N HIS A 40 11.54 4.48 -10.99
CA HIS A 40 12.19 3.80 -9.87
C HIS A 40 11.40 3.99 -8.57
N VAL A 41 11.16 2.93 -7.85
CA VAL A 41 10.49 2.98 -6.54
C VAL A 41 11.53 3.26 -5.48
N GLU A 42 11.60 4.50 -5.02
CA GLU A 42 12.71 5.01 -4.18
C GLU A 42 12.62 4.56 -2.72
N LEU A 43 11.44 4.67 -2.11
CA LEU A 43 11.27 4.38 -0.68
C LEU A 43 11.13 2.88 -0.41
N GLU A 44 11.85 2.39 0.60
CA GLU A 44 11.88 0.97 0.93
C GLU A 44 10.50 0.42 1.31
N TYR A 45 9.70 1.17 2.09
CA TYR A 45 8.38 0.70 2.46
C TYR A 45 7.45 0.57 1.24
N VAL A 46 7.54 1.49 0.27
CA VAL A 46 6.78 1.41 -0.98
C VAL A 46 7.18 0.18 -1.80
N GLN A 47 8.49 -0.11 -1.87
CA GLN A 47 8.96 -1.36 -2.48
C GLN A 47 8.37 -2.57 -1.77
N ARG A 48 8.32 -2.57 -0.43
CA ARG A 48 7.73 -3.67 0.36
C ARG A 48 6.23 -3.79 0.17
N MET A 49 5.50 -2.70 -0.07
CA MET A 49 4.07 -2.78 -0.44
C MET A 49 3.86 -3.52 -1.76
N LEU A 50 4.83 -3.46 -2.68
CA LEU A 50 4.80 -4.23 -3.93
C LEU A 50 5.18 -5.71 -3.74
N ALA A 51 5.64 -6.13 -2.55
CA ALA A 51 5.87 -7.55 -2.27
C ALA A 51 4.61 -8.40 -2.36
N VAL A 52 3.44 -7.79 -2.28
CA VAL A 52 2.13 -8.42 -2.52
C VAL A 52 2.07 -9.15 -3.87
N LEU A 53 2.84 -8.70 -4.87
CA LEU A 53 2.93 -9.33 -6.19
C LEU A 53 3.51 -10.76 -6.16
N LEU A 54 4.18 -11.17 -5.08
CA LEU A 54 4.64 -12.55 -4.90
C LEU A 54 3.49 -13.57 -4.82
N TRP A 55 2.31 -13.14 -4.37
CA TRP A 55 1.12 -14.00 -4.28
C TRP A 55 0.36 -14.10 -5.60
N LEU A 56 0.57 -13.17 -6.53
CA LEU A 56 -0.10 -13.19 -7.84
C LEU A 56 0.62 -14.14 -8.80
N PRO A 57 -0.11 -14.96 -9.57
CA PRO A 57 0.45 -15.67 -10.71
C PRO A 57 1.10 -14.69 -11.70
N THR A 58 2.22 -15.06 -12.29
CA THR A 58 2.98 -14.17 -13.18
C THR A 58 2.19 -13.80 -14.44
N GLU A 59 1.35 -14.74 -14.92
CA GLU A 59 0.42 -14.56 -16.03
C GLU A 59 -0.68 -13.54 -15.73
N ASP A 60 -1.03 -13.36 -14.45
CA ASP A 60 -2.04 -12.37 -14.05
C ASP A 60 -1.52 -10.94 -14.13
N LEU A 61 -0.21 -10.75 -14.10
CA LEU A 61 0.39 -9.43 -14.26
C LEU A 61 0.15 -8.80 -15.64
N ASP A 62 -0.15 -9.61 -16.65
CA ASP A 62 -0.41 -9.17 -18.03
C ASP A 62 -1.89 -9.10 -18.39
N LYS A 63 -2.78 -9.51 -17.49
CA LYS A 63 -4.22 -9.46 -17.73
C LYS A 63 -4.72 -8.02 -17.82
N PRO A 64 -5.43 -7.65 -18.90
CA PRO A 64 -5.85 -6.27 -19.13
C PRO A 64 -7.00 -5.81 -18.23
N ASP A 65 -7.71 -6.74 -17.61
CA ASP A 65 -8.87 -6.51 -16.74
C ASP A 65 -8.51 -6.40 -15.26
N GLN A 66 -7.20 -6.46 -14.93
CA GLN A 66 -6.74 -6.28 -13.56
C GLN A 66 -6.98 -4.85 -13.08
N ARG A 67 -7.47 -4.76 -11.84
CA ARG A 67 -7.78 -3.49 -11.21
C ARG A 67 -7.00 -3.30 -9.91
N ALA A 68 -6.28 -2.19 -9.82
CA ALA A 68 -5.60 -1.75 -8.62
C ALA A 68 -6.29 -0.52 -8.02
N VAL A 69 -6.41 -0.52 -6.71
CA VAL A 69 -6.89 0.64 -5.94
C VAL A 69 -5.80 1.05 -4.96
N GLN A 70 -5.58 2.35 -4.83
CA GLN A 70 -4.70 2.92 -3.83
C GLN A 70 -5.46 3.92 -2.96
N LEU A 71 -5.46 3.70 -1.66
CA LEU A 71 -5.97 4.61 -0.65
C LEU A 71 -4.80 5.39 -0.04
N GLY A 72 -4.80 6.70 -0.25
CA GLY A 72 -3.65 7.58 -0.04
C GLY A 72 -2.69 7.61 -1.24
N LEU A 73 -2.36 8.79 -1.74
CA LEU A 73 -1.54 8.94 -2.97
C LEU A 73 -0.03 9.00 -2.67
N GLY A 74 0.37 9.66 -1.57
CA GLY A 74 1.77 9.99 -1.34
C GLY A 74 2.37 10.73 -2.55
N ALA A 75 3.60 10.40 -2.94
CA ALA A 75 4.21 10.91 -4.18
C ALA A 75 3.81 10.13 -5.45
N GLY A 76 2.76 9.32 -5.41
CA GLY A 76 2.22 8.59 -6.56
C GLY A 76 3.09 7.42 -7.06
N ALA A 77 4.01 6.88 -6.27
CA ALA A 77 4.91 5.83 -6.71
C ALA A 77 4.16 4.51 -7.00
N LEU A 78 3.25 4.08 -6.12
CA LEU A 78 2.41 2.89 -6.33
C LEU A 78 1.49 3.07 -7.55
N SER A 79 0.85 4.24 -7.67
CA SER A 79 -0.07 4.55 -8.78
C SER A 79 0.66 4.55 -10.13
N ARG A 80 1.86 5.16 -10.20
CA ARG A 80 2.69 5.08 -11.42
C ARG A 80 3.07 3.64 -11.74
N PHE A 81 3.40 2.84 -10.72
CA PHE A 81 3.76 1.45 -10.93
C PHE A 81 2.57 0.64 -11.49
N THR A 82 1.41 0.69 -10.85
CA THR A 82 0.25 -0.09 -11.28
C THR A 82 -0.27 0.37 -12.65
N HIS A 83 -0.31 1.69 -12.88
CA HIS A 83 -0.78 2.25 -14.15
C HIS A 83 0.21 2.09 -15.31
N GLN A 84 1.51 2.40 -15.09
CA GLN A 84 2.48 2.46 -16.19
C GLN A 84 3.26 1.15 -16.38
N ALA A 85 3.70 0.50 -15.30
CA ALA A 85 4.49 -0.72 -15.37
C ALA A 85 3.63 -1.96 -15.53
N LEU A 86 2.54 -2.09 -14.75
CA LEU A 86 1.57 -3.18 -14.87
C LEU A 86 0.51 -2.93 -15.94
N LYS A 87 0.25 -1.68 -16.31
CA LYS A 87 -0.81 -1.25 -17.26
C LYS A 87 -2.22 -1.60 -16.79
N TRP A 88 -2.44 -1.72 -15.49
CA TRP A 88 -3.73 -2.04 -14.89
C TRP A 88 -4.66 -0.83 -14.80
N ASP A 89 -5.97 -1.07 -14.71
CA ASP A 89 -6.94 -0.03 -14.33
C ASP A 89 -6.65 0.40 -12.89
N THR A 90 -6.21 1.63 -12.71
CA THR A 90 -5.74 2.16 -11.43
C THR A 90 -6.67 3.26 -10.94
N THR A 91 -7.25 3.07 -9.77
CA THR A 91 -8.03 4.10 -9.06
C THR A 91 -7.27 4.52 -7.81
N VAL A 92 -7.17 5.81 -7.58
CA VAL A 92 -6.54 6.40 -6.39
C VAL A 92 -7.59 7.23 -5.65
N VAL A 93 -7.63 7.09 -4.33
CA VAL A 93 -8.46 7.94 -3.46
C VAL A 93 -7.53 8.71 -2.53
N GLU A 94 -7.53 10.02 -2.65
CA GLU A 94 -6.69 10.93 -1.87
C GLU A 94 -7.56 12.04 -1.25
N ILE A 95 -7.41 12.25 0.04
CA ILE A 95 -8.23 13.24 0.74
C ILE A 95 -7.77 14.68 0.48
N ASN A 96 -6.48 14.88 0.24
CA ASN A 96 -5.89 16.21 0.07
C ASN A 96 -5.72 16.58 -1.41
N PRO A 97 -6.54 17.50 -1.97
CA PRO A 97 -6.44 17.90 -3.36
C PRO A 97 -5.10 18.56 -3.69
N GLN A 98 -4.40 19.15 -2.71
CA GLN A 98 -3.07 19.72 -2.91
C GLN A 98 -2.03 18.65 -3.17
N VAL A 99 -2.17 17.44 -2.56
CA VAL A 99 -1.31 16.28 -2.86
C VAL A 99 -1.49 15.85 -4.31
N VAL A 100 -2.73 15.76 -4.79
CA VAL A 100 -3.02 15.44 -6.20
C VAL A 100 -2.38 16.44 -7.14
N ALA A 101 -2.57 17.74 -6.89
CA ALA A 101 -1.98 18.81 -7.69
C ALA A 101 -0.44 18.74 -7.68
N ALA A 102 0.17 18.57 -6.52
CA ALA A 102 1.62 18.42 -6.37
C ALA A 102 2.15 17.21 -7.12
N CYS A 103 1.44 16.08 -7.07
CA CYS A 103 1.84 14.88 -7.78
C CYS A 103 1.83 15.05 -9.30
N ARG A 104 0.86 15.77 -9.85
CA ARG A 104 0.81 16.07 -11.28
C ARG A 104 1.93 17.02 -11.69
N VAL A 105 2.16 18.09 -10.92
CA VAL A 105 3.19 19.11 -11.24
C VAL A 105 4.60 18.58 -11.00
N TRP A 106 4.85 17.92 -9.88
CA TRP A 106 6.22 17.62 -9.43
C TRP A 106 6.60 16.14 -9.51
N PHE A 107 5.65 15.20 -9.41
CA PHE A 107 5.94 13.77 -9.26
C PHE A 107 5.52 12.93 -10.47
N ARG A 108 5.35 13.56 -11.64
CA ARG A 108 5.07 12.85 -12.90
C ARG A 108 3.84 11.92 -12.84
N LEU A 109 2.85 12.24 -11.99
CA LEU A 109 1.58 11.56 -12.01
C LEU A 109 0.85 11.91 -13.31
N PRO A 110 0.45 10.93 -14.16
CA PRO A 110 -0.27 11.23 -15.39
C PRO A 110 -1.65 11.82 -15.10
N ASP A 111 -2.22 12.52 -16.10
CA ASP A 111 -3.61 12.95 -16.06
C ASP A 111 -4.57 11.76 -16.05
N ASP A 112 -5.79 12.00 -15.59
CA ASP A 112 -6.84 10.99 -15.65
C ASP A 112 -7.12 10.55 -17.08
N GLY A 113 -7.41 9.28 -17.23
CA GLY A 113 -7.65 8.66 -18.53
C GLY A 113 -8.37 7.32 -18.39
N PRO A 114 -8.45 6.55 -19.45
CA PRO A 114 -9.23 5.29 -19.43
C PRO A 114 -8.79 4.30 -18.35
N ARG A 115 -7.51 4.32 -17.96
CA ARG A 115 -6.94 3.37 -16.98
C ARG A 115 -6.33 4.04 -15.76
N LEU A 116 -6.53 5.34 -15.55
CA LEU A 116 -6.13 6.05 -14.33
C LEU A 116 -7.23 7.00 -13.91
N ARG A 117 -7.65 6.90 -12.66
CA ARG A 117 -8.61 7.81 -12.04
C ARG A 117 -8.08 8.20 -10.67
N VAL A 118 -7.94 9.51 -10.44
CA VAL A 118 -7.53 10.07 -9.16
C VAL A 118 -8.70 10.84 -8.57
N LEU A 119 -9.29 10.31 -7.53
CA LEU A 119 -10.47 10.84 -6.86
C LEU A 119 -10.05 11.59 -5.60
N THR A 120 -10.49 12.83 -5.47
CA THR A 120 -10.35 13.55 -4.20
C THR A 120 -11.53 13.19 -3.29
N GLY A 121 -11.24 12.59 -2.14
CA GLY A 121 -12.28 12.17 -1.21
C GLY A 121 -11.76 11.32 -0.06
N ASP A 122 -12.69 10.98 0.84
CA ASP A 122 -12.44 10.11 1.97
C ASP A 122 -12.42 8.63 1.56
N ALA A 123 -11.39 7.90 2.01
CA ALA A 123 -11.17 6.50 1.64
C ALA A 123 -12.24 5.56 2.22
N ALA A 124 -12.71 5.80 3.46
CA ALA A 124 -13.76 4.99 4.07
C ALA A 124 -15.10 5.18 3.34
N ALA A 125 -15.45 6.43 3.05
CA ALA A 125 -16.66 6.73 2.29
C ALA A 125 -16.62 6.13 0.87
N TRP A 126 -15.45 6.14 0.23
CA TRP A 126 -15.28 5.51 -1.08
C TRP A 126 -15.46 3.99 -1.03
N LEU A 127 -14.88 3.32 -0.03
CA LEU A 127 -15.02 1.88 0.16
C LEU A 127 -16.47 1.44 0.38
N GLN A 128 -17.31 2.27 1.01
CA GLN A 128 -18.72 1.97 1.30
C GLN A 128 -19.64 2.00 0.06
N ARG A 129 -19.17 2.46 -1.07
CA ARG A 129 -19.94 2.48 -2.31
C ARG A 129 -20.29 1.07 -2.77
N SER A 130 -21.48 0.89 -3.32
CA SER A 130 -21.95 -0.43 -3.80
C SER A 130 -21.18 -0.95 -5.02
N ASP A 131 -20.71 -0.05 -5.89
CA ASP A 131 -19.95 -0.39 -7.11
C ASP A 131 -18.50 -0.80 -6.84
N VAL A 132 -18.03 -0.64 -5.60
CA VAL A 132 -16.68 -1.02 -5.17
C VAL A 132 -16.60 -2.49 -4.73
N ALA A 133 -17.71 -3.08 -4.28
CA ALA A 133 -17.73 -4.46 -3.78
C ALA A 133 -17.21 -5.47 -4.82
N ALA A 134 -16.29 -6.33 -4.40
CA ALA A 134 -15.68 -7.40 -5.20
C ALA A 134 -15.11 -6.94 -6.55
N SER A 135 -14.63 -5.69 -6.63
CA SER A 135 -14.18 -5.07 -7.88
C SER A 135 -12.66 -4.94 -7.99
N THR A 136 -11.90 -5.22 -6.92
CA THR A 136 -10.48 -4.87 -6.80
C THR A 136 -9.61 -6.12 -6.68
N GLY A 137 -8.64 -6.28 -7.57
CA GLY A 137 -7.65 -7.36 -7.49
C GLY A 137 -6.48 -7.03 -6.55
N LEU A 138 -6.09 -5.75 -6.50
CA LEU A 138 -4.99 -5.28 -5.65
C LEU A 138 -5.39 -3.97 -4.95
N LEU A 139 -5.36 -3.97 -3.62
CA LEU A 139 -5.64 -2.82 -2.78
C LEU A 139 -4.39 -2.42 -2.00
N HIS A 140 -3.89 -1.20 -2.22
CA HIS A 140 -2.86 -0.59 -1.39
C HIS A 140 -3.49 0.38 -0.40
N VAL A 141 -3.14 0.27 0.88
CA VAL A 141 -3.58 1.16 1.96
C VAL A 141 -2.36 1.84 2.56
N ASP A 142 -2.24 3.14 2.33
CA ASP A 142 -1.12 3.98 2.81
C ASP A 142 -1.70 5.31 3.32
N LEU A 143 -2.42 5.23 4.44
CA LEU A 143 -3.19 6.33 5.03
C LEU A 143 -2.56 6.76 6.34
N TYR A 144 -1.94 7.93 6.33
CA TYR A 144 -1.32 8.55 7.50
C TYR A 144 -1.71 10.00 7.63
N ASP A 145 -1.69 10.50 8.88
CA ASP A 145 -1.76 11.91 9.18
C ASP A 145 -0.42 12.64 8.85
N ASP A 146 -0.40 13.94 9.04
CA ASP A 146 0.77 14.80 8.84
C ASP A 146 1.95 14.45 9.75
N GLN A 147 1.69 13.81 10.90
CA GLN A 147 2.71 13.39 11.85
C GLN A 147 3.26 11.99 11.54
N ALA A 148 2.63 11.24 10.63
CA ALA A 148 2.95 9.84 10.32
C ALA A 148 2.99 8.95 11.58
N ALA A 149 2.21 9.30 12.60
CA ALA A 149 2.29 8.70 13.94
C ALA A 149 1.38 7.48 14.10
N ALA A 150 0.25 7.46 13.39
CA ALA A 150 -0.72 6.36 13.43
C ALA A 150 -1.50 6.29 12.11
N PRO A 151 -2.01 5.10 11.72
CA PRO A 151 -2.98 4.99 10.63
C PRO A 151 -4.24 5.79 10.98
N VAL A 152 -4.73 6.58 10.02
CA VAL A 152 -5.94 7.40 10.21
C VAL A 152 -7.20 6.51 10.29
N LEU A 153 -7.22 5.43 9.49
CA LEU A 153 -8.29 4.43 9.47
C LEU A 153 -7.69 3.08 9.88
N ASP A 154 -8.02 2.60 11.06
CA ASP A 154 -7.43 1.39 11.65
C ASP A 154 -8.42 0.68 12.59
N ASP A 155 -9.65 0.44 12.15
CA ASP A 155 -10.62 -0.38 12.86
C ASP A 155 -11.04 -1.61 12.05
N GLU A 156 -11.81 -2.50 12.67
CA GLU A 156 -12.25 -3.74 12.02
C GLU A 156 -13.26 -3.46 10.89
N ASP A 157 -14.09 -2.45 11.04
CA ASP A 157 -15.10 -2.08 10.04
C ASP A 157 -14.40 -1.57 8.76
N PHE A 158 -13.37 -0.74 8.90
CA PHE A 158 -12.55 -0.31 7.76
C PHE A 158 -11.90 -1.50 7.04
N TYR A 159 -11.30 -2.42 7.78
CA TYR A 159 -10.68 -3.61 7.16
C TYR A 159 -11.73 -4.56 6.57
N ALA A 160 -12.93 -4.63 7.14
CA ALA A 160 -14.05 -5.38 6.56
C ALA A 160 -14.49 -4.77 5.21
N ASP A 161 -14.55 -3.44 5.11
CA ASP A 161 -14.82 -2.75 3.87
C ASP A 161 -13.69 -2.95 2.84
N CYS A 162 -12.41 -2.92 3.26
CA CYS A 162 -11.28 -3.29 2.41
C CYS A 162 -11.43 -4.71 1.86
N ARG A 163 -11.75 -5.69 2.72
CA ARG A 163 -11.97 -7.08 2.31
C ARG A 163 -13.17 -7.22 1.37
N ARG A 164 -14.25 -6.48 1.61
CA ARG A 164 -15.44 -6.46 0.74
C ARG A 164 -15.12 -5.92 -0.65
N ALA A 165 -14.25 -4.92 -0.76
CA ALA A 165 -13.81 -4.33 -2.03
C ALA A 165 -12.99 -5.32 -2.89
N LEU A 166 -12.24 -6.23 -2.27
CA LEU A 166 -11.44 -7.23 -2.99
C LEU A 166 -12.33 -8.26 -3.69
N CYS A 167 -11.98 -8.63 -4.91
CA CYS A 167 -12.51 -9.82 -5.56
C CYS A 167 -11.98 -11.10 -4.88
N GLU A 168 -12.50 -12.26 -5.25
CA GLU A 168 -11.94 -13.54 -4.81
C GLU A 168 -10.52 -13.70 -5.39
N GLY A 169 -9.56 -14.12 -4.56
CA GLY A 169 -8.14 -14.11 -4.90
C GLY A 169 -7.47 -12.73 -4.81
N GLY A 170 -8.23 -11.68 -4.49
CA GLY A 170 -7.70 -10.31 -4.36
C GLY A 170 -6.82 -10.14 -3.12
N LEU A 171 -5.92 -9.19 -3.20
CA LEU A 171 -4.86 -8.94 -2.22
C LEU A 171 -4.88 -7.50 -1.73
N MET A 172 -4.61 -7.31 -0.45
CA MET A 172 -4.38 -6.01 0.18
C MET A 172 -2.94 -5.92 0.70
N ALA A 173 -2.27 -4.78 0.49
CA ALA A 173 -1.04 -4.42 1.17
C ALA A 173 -1.27 -3.13 1.98
N VAL A 174 -1.00 -3.19 3.28
CA VAL A 174 -1.17 -2.06 4.21
C VAL A 174 0.19 -1.66 4.74
N ASN A 175 0.51 -0.38 4.67
CA ASN A 175 1.64 0.20 5.39
C ASN A 175 1.20 0.52 6.82
N LEU A 176 1.85 -0.08 7.81
CA LEU A 176 1.66 0.24 9.22
C LEU A 176 2.94 0.86 9.77
N PHE A 177 2.80 2.01 10.41
CA PHE A 177 3.89 2.69 11.08
C PHE A 177 3.69 2.61 12.58
N GLY A 178 4.76 2.41 13.34
CA GLY A 178 4.71 2.31 14.78
C GLY A 178 5.42 1.07 15.30
N ARG A 179 5.86 1.17 16.55
CA ARG A 179 6.61 0.09 17.21
C ARG A 179 5.69 -0.69 18.14
N ASP A 180 5.83 -2.02 18.09
CA ASP A 180 5.30 -2.98 19.06
C ASP A 180 3.76 -3.01 19.23
N THR A 181 3.20 -2.30 20.21
CA THR A 181 1.79 -2.45 20.61
C THR A 181 0.79 -1.93 19.56
N SER A 182 1.09 -0.83 18.88
CA SER A 182 0.21 -0.28 17.83
C SER A 182 0.17 -1.20 16.62
N PHE A 183 1.33 -1.65 16.15
CA PHE A 183 1.43 -2.62 15.07
C PHE A 183 0.69 -3.94 15.38
N ALA A 184 0.94 -4.51 16.58
CA ALA A 184 0.30 -5.77 16.98
C ALA A 184 -1.23 -5.68 17.00
N ARG A 185 -1.77 -4.54 17.43
CA ARG A 185 -3.22 -4.26 17.46
C ARG A 185 -3.80 -4.18 16.05
N SER A 186 -3.18 -3.41 15.15
CA SER A 186 -3.62 -3.26 13.77
C SER A 186 -3.54 -4.59 13.01
N ALA A 187 -2.43 -5.31 13.12
CA ALA A 187 -2.26 -6.62 12.51
C ALA A 187 -3.28 -7.65 13.03
N ALA A 188 -3.61 -7.61 14.33
CA ALA A 188 -4.65 -8.47 14.90
C ALA A 188 -6.05 -8.15 14.36
N ARG A 189 -6.39 -6.87 14.14
CA ARG A 189 -7.66 -6.45 13.51
C ARG A 189 -7.75 -6.99 12.08
N ILE A 190 -6.69 -6.81 11.28
CA ILE A 190 -6.62 -7.36 9.93
C ILE A 190 -6.81 -8.88 9.96
N ALA A 191 -6.13 -9.57 10.88
CA ALA A 191 -6.23 -11.04 10.98
C ALA A 191 -7.61 -11.53 11.43
N ARG A 192 -8.34 -10.77 12.25
CA ARG A 192 -9.74 -11.09 12.58
C ARG A 192 -10.66 -11.00 11.38
N VAL A 193 -10.45 -10.01 10.52
CA VAL A 193 -11.29 -9.77 9.33
C VAL A 193 -10.95 -10.73 8.19
N PHE A 194 -9.67 -10.93 7.90
CA PHE A 194 -9.24 -11.74 6.75
C PHE A 194 -9.08 -13.24 7.09
N GLY A 195 -8.92 -13.57 8.37
CA GLY A 195 -8.51 -14.89 8.85
C GLY A 195 -6.97 -14.98 8.97
N ALA A 196 -6.49 -15.53 10.08
CA ALA A 196 -5.04 -15.55 10.39
C ALA A 196 -4.19 -16.28 9.31
N GLY A 197 -4.76 -17.29 8.65
CA GLY A 197 -4.10 -18.01 7.55
C GLY A 197 -4.00 -17.22 6.23
N GLN A 198 -4.64 -16.05 6.15
CA GLN A 198 -4.65 -15.17 4.97
C GLN A 198 -3.87 -13.86 5.22
N VAL A 199 -3.02 -13.82 6.25
CA VAL A 199 -2.28 -12.61 6.63
C VAL A 199 -0.79 -12.91 6.77
N TRP A 200 0.02 -12.06 6.17
CA TRP A 200 1.48 -12.12 6.19
C TRP A 200 2.03 -10.75 6.55
N GLN A 201 3.22 -10.73 7.12
CA GLN A 201 3.92 -9.49 7.44
C GLN A 201 5.34 -9.52 6.90
N LEU A 202 5.86 -8.37 6.51
CA LEU A 202 7.27 -8.17 6.21
C LEU A 202 7.99 -7.64 7.46
N ARG A 203 9.28 -7.91 7.56
CA ARG A 203 10.11 -7.29 8.61
C ARG A 203 9.99 -5.77 8.56
N PRO A 204 10.04 -5.05 9.70
CA PRO A 204 9.99 -3.59 9.71
C PRO A 204 11.16 -2.97 8.92
N THR A 205 10.93 -1.79 8.33
CA THR A 205 12.02 -0.95 7.80
C THR A 205 12.80 -0.31 8.94
N ARG A 206 13.92 0.33 8.62
CA ARG A 206 14.68 1.10 9.62
C ARG A 206 13.89 2.29 10.16
N GLU A 207 13.07 2.90 9.33
CA GLU A 207 12.19 4.04 9.66
C GLU A 207 11.01 3.63 10.54
N GLY A 208 10.69 2.33 10.63
CA GLY A 208 9.62 1.79 11.47
C GLY A 208 8.34 1.41 10.72
N ASN A 209 8.36 1.43 9.39
CA ASN A 209 7.23 0.92 8.59
C ASN A 209 7.22 -0.61 8.59
N THR A 210 6.05 -1.19 8.77
CA THR A 210 5.82 -2.63 8.61
C THR A 210 4.68 -2.85 7.63
N VAL A 211 4.96 -3.57 6.55
CA VAL A 211 3.92 -3.89 5.57
C VAL A 211 3.25 -5.20 5.95
N VAL A 212 1.92 -5.17 5.99
CA VAL A 212 1.06 -6.35 6.14
C VAL A 212 0.39 -6.63 4.81
N VAL A 213 0.44 -7.90 4.39
CA VAL A 213 -0.29 -8.41 3.22
C VAL A 213 -1.44 -9.25 3.72
N ALA A 214 -2.63 -9.05 3.16
CA ALA A 214 -3.81 -9.87 3.46
C ALA A 214 -4.51 -10.29 2.16
N GLY A 215 -5.01 -11.51 2.09
CA GLY A 215 -5.66 -12.07 0.92
C GLY A 215 -7.11 -12.47 1.18
N ARG A 216 -7.97 -12.32 0.17
CA ARG A 216 -9.32 -12.86 0.18
C ARG A 216 -9.35 -14.18 -0.59
N GLY A 217 -9.37 -15.33 0.11
CA GLY A 217 -9.39 -16.65 -0.52
C GLY A 217 -8.13 -17.00 -1.33
N VAL A 218 -6.97 -16.48 -0.92
CA VAL A 218 -5.72 -16.67 -1.65
C VAL A 218 -5.07 -17.99 -1.28
N THR A 219 -4.73 -18.80 -2.27
CA THR A 219 -3.88 -19.96 -2.08
C THR A 219 -2.42 -19.53 -1.88
N VAL A 220 -1.83 -19.94 -0.77
CA VAL A 220 -0.42 -19.63 -0.46
C VAL A 220 0.49 -20.40 -1.42
N PRO A 221 1.30 -19.70 -2.24
CA PRO A 221 2.24 -20.42 -3.11
C PRO A 221 3.30 -21.15 -2.30
N ASP A 222 3.77 -22.27 -2.81
CA ASP A 222 4.91 -22.95 -2.23
C ASP A 222 6.22 -22.15 -2.39
N ARG A 223 7.27 -22.59 -1.71
CA ARG A 223 8.56 -21.89 -1.71
C ARG A 223 9.18 -21.76 -3.11
N ALA A 224 9.11 -22.83 -3.91
CA ALA A 224 9.68 -22.85 -5.25
C ALA A 224 8.95 -21.86 -6.18
N THR A 225 7.61 -21.83 -6.09
CA THR A 225 6.79 -20.87 -6.81
C THR A 225 7.12 -19.43 -6.43
N LEU A 226 7.25 -19.14 -5.15
CA LEU A 226 7.63 -17.79 -4.68
C LEU A 226 9.03 -17.39 -5.17
N GLU A 227 9.99 -18.30 -5.18
CA GLU A 227 11.36 -18.05 -5.70
C GLU A 227 11.34 -17.75 -7.21
N ALA A 228 10.57 -18.53 -7.98
CA ALA A 228 10.40 -18.29 -9.41
C ALA A 228 9.73 -16.94 -9.69
N ARG A 229 8.66 -16.62 -8.98
CA ARG A 229 7.98 -15.31 -9.09
C ARG A 229 8.89 -14.15 -8.72
N ALA A 230 9.65 -14.27 -7.64
CA ALA A 230 10.60 -13.22 -7.23
C ALA A 230 11.67 -12.97 -8.30
N ALA A 231 12.20 -14.04 -8.92
CA ALA A 231 13.15 -13.92 -9.99
C ALA A 231 12.55 -13.21 -11.21
N GLU A 232 11.33 -13.56 -11.58
CA GLU A 232 10.62 -12.93 -12.69
C GLU A 232 10.29 -11.46 -12.43
N LEU A 233 9.83 -11.12 -11.21
CA LEU A 233 9.55 -9.73 -10.81
C LEU A 233 10.82 -8.86 -10.92
N GLU A 234 11.97 -9.33 -10.46
CA GLU A 234 13.25 -8.59 -10.59
C GLU A 234 13.67 -8.41 -12.05
N ARG A 235 13.51 -9.46 -12.88
CA ARG A 235 13.83 -9.40 -14.31
C ARG A 235 12.91 -8.43 -15.05
N ARG A 236 11.61 -8.49 -14.78
CA ARG A 236 10.59 -7.70 -15.46
C ARG A 236 10.63 -6.23 -15.05
N PHE A 237 10.84 -5.96 -13.76
CA PHE A 237 10.77 -4.62 -13.18
C PHE A 237 12.15 -4.07 -12.77
N VAL A 238 13.19 -4.38 -13.57
CA VAL A 238 14.57 -3.91 -13.33
C VAL A 238 14.66 -2.38 -13.25
N ARG A 239 13.88 -1.65 -14.05
CA ARG A 239 13.86 -0.18 -14.06
C ARG A 239 13.22 0.39 -12.79
N GLN A 240 12.25 -0.33 -12.22
CA GLN A 240 11.57 0.01 -10.97
C GLN A 240 12.42 -0.34 -9.75
N GLY A 241 13.45 -1.15 -9.91
CA GLY A 241 14.40 -1.47 -8.84
C GLY A 241 13.84 -2.37 -7.76
N LEU A 242 12.90 -3.27 -8.08
CA LEU A 242 12.24 -4.12 -7.10
C LEU A 242 13.18 -5.23 -6.59
N PRO A 243 13.47 -5.31 -5.27
CA PRO A 243 14.36 -6.34 -4.71
C PRO A 243 13.54 -7.59 -4.29
N ALA A 244 12.81 -8.22 -5.23
CA ALA A 244 11.80 -9.24 -4.90
C ALA A 244 12.39 -10.47 -4.20
N ARG A 245 13.61 -10.89 -4.53
CA ARG A 245 14.29 -11.99 -3.82
C ARG A 245 14.63 -11.66 -2.36
N LYS A 246 14.83 -10.37 -2.03
CA LYS A 246 15.00 -9.96 -0.62
C LYS A 246 13.71 -10.12 0.16
N TRP A 247 12.54 -9.85 -0.45
CA TRP A 247 11.25 -9.97 0.21
C TRP A 247 10.97 -11.38 0.73
N LEU A 248 11.41 -12.43 0.02
CA LEU A 248 11.25 -13.83 0.44
C LEU A 248 11.88 -14.13 1.81
N ARG A 249 12.90 -13.37 2.21
CA ARG A 249 13.56 -13.50 3.51
C ARG A 249 12.96 -12.59 4.58
N MET A 250 12.06 -11.70 4.19
CA MET A 250 11.43 -10.72 5.07
C MET A 250 9.98 -11.08 5.38
N VAL A 251 9.35 -11.83 4.50
CA VAL A 251 7.95 -12.26 4.63
C VAL A 251 7.83 -13.41 5.61
N SER A 252 6.83 -13.34 6.48
CA SER A 252 6.41 -14.44 7.36
C SER A 252 4.89 -14.44 7.51
N PRO A 253 4.24 -15.62 7.73
CA PRO A 253 2.86 -15.65 8.15
C PRO A 253 2.70 -14.84 9.44
N TRP A 254 1.62 -14.07 9.52
CA TRP A 254 1.27 -13.39 10.77
C TRP A 254 0.87 -14.45 11.82
N ARG A 255 1.30 -14.22 13.05
CA ARG A 255 0.92 -15.04 14.22
C ARG A 255 0.54 -14.12 15.36
N PRO A 256 -0.52 -14.43 16.13
CA PRO A 256 -0.81 -13.67 17.33
C PRO A 256 0.41 -13.72 18.26
N ALA A 257 0.69 -12.60 18.92
CA ALA A 257 1.69 -12.61 19.99
C ALA A 257 1.26 -13.67 21.02
N CYS A 258 2.17 -14.56 21.41
CA CYS A 258 1.93 -15.43 22.56
C CYS A 258 1.67 -14.54 23.75
N VAL A 259 0.45 -14.56 24.27
CA VAL A 259 0.22 -14.06 25.63
C VAL A 259 0.92 -15.08 26.50
N ASP A 260 2.08 -14.73 27.03
CA ASP A 260 2.73 -15.52 28.06
C ASP A 260 1.70 -15.72 29.19
N ALA A 261 1.14 -16.91 29.24
CA ALA A 261 0.37 -17.39 30.39
C ALA A 261 1.39 -17.68 31.49
N GLY A 262 2.01 -16.64 32.01
CA GLY A 262 3.04 -16.69 33.01
C GLY A 262 2.72 -15.75 34.16
N GLY A 263 2.19 -16.28 35.25
CA GLY A 263 2.24 -15.59 36.51
C GLY A 263 1.00 -15.68 37.38
N SER A 264 0.51 -16.89 37.61
CA SER A 264 -0.07 -17.16 38.92
C SER A 264 1.09 -17.50 39.87
N LEU A 265 1.39 -16.66 40.81
CA LEU A 265 1.76 -16.99 42.20
C LEU A 265 1.46 -15.79 43.08
#